data_caa5567f1503822d0b694c46e31609a4
#
_entry.id   caa5567f1503822d0b694c46e31609a4
#
_cell.length_a   1.000
_cell.length_b   1.000
_cell.length_c   1.000
_cell.angle_alpha   90.00
_cell.angle_beta   90.00
_cell.angle_gamma   90.00
#
_symmetry.space_group_name_H-M   'P 1'
#
loop_
_entity.id
_entity.type
_entity.pdbx_description
1 polymer ?
#
loop_
_entity_poly.entity_id
_entity_poly.type
_entity_poly.pdbx_seq_one_letter_code
_entity_poly.pdbx_strand_id
1 'polypeptide(L)'
;ALSLHHQMNGDGKSKNDLNHIERPIRRLLSILGDKPLSDYTRTDANKFKDWLYDETDHALNKSPLSTSSVKRSMDSVNSVFNLANQEHSLKLDNPFAGLRYRKQEPKERPAIPVEHIAQIQGLCQKFDDDMRWLIALISDTGLRLGEAAGLERSHVDLSAEVPHVIVEETDSRRLKTKTSKRRVPLVGVALWAARKALEASLQNNTSFLFPRYNKQASTNSNSASNGLNKWMKEHIPPQYVLHGFRHAMRDRLREVDCPQDVMDEIGGWSKSSVGQTYGQGSSLERLHRYMKKVVI
;
A
#
# COMPACT_ATOMS: atom_id res chain seq x y z
N ALA A 1 -23.98 13.24 -10.72
CA ALA A 1 -22.52 13.41 -10.71
C ALA A 1 -21.81 12.12 -10.24
N LEU A 2 -22.12 11.59 -9.04
CA LEU A 2 -21.46 10.38 -8.51
C LEU A 2 -21.70 9.14 -9.40
N SER A 3 -22.95 8.92 -9.82
CA SER A 3 -23.29 7.80 -10.73
C SER A 3 -22.52 7.87 -12.04
N LEU A 4 -22.41 9.06 -12.63
CA LEU A 4 -21.61 9.31 -13.83
C LEU A 4 -20.13 9.03 -13.58
N HIS A 5 -19.58 9.44 -12.43
CA HIS A 5 -18.20 9.17 -12.07
C HIS A 5 -17.92 7.65 -11.97
N HIS A 6 -18.87 6.88 -11.40
CA HIS A 6 -18.74 5.42 -11.33
C HIS A 6 -18.81 4.78 -12.71
N GLN A 7 -19.70 5.23 -13.57
CA GLN A 7 -19.84 4.73 -14.93
C GLN A 7 -18.56 4.95 -15.75
N MET A 8 -17.94 6.13 -15.67
CA MET A 8 -16.79 6.48 -16.48
C MET A 8 -15.44 6.04 -15.90
N ASN A 9 -15.34 5.97 -14.59
CA ASN A 9 -14.07 5.71 -13.89
C ASN A 9 -14.12 4.48 -12.99
N GLY A 10 -15.24 3.78 -12.91
CA GLY A 10 -15.45 2.65 -12.00
C GLY A 10 -14.96 1.31 -12.51
N ASP A 11 -14.82 1.18 -13.84
CA ASP A 11 -14.40 -0.08 -14.46
C ASP A 11 -13.09 -0.57 -13.88
N GLY A 12 -13.12 -1.82 -13.43
CA GLY A 12 -11.98 -2.49 -12.86
C GLY A 12 -11.51 -1.94 -11.51
N LYS A 13 -12.20 -1.00 -10.84
CA LYS A 13 -11.84 -0.54 -9.49
C LYS A 13 -12.33 -1.49 -8.40
N SER A 14 -11.54 -1.63 -7.34
CA SER A 14 -11.95 -2.38 -6.16
C SER A 14 -13.08 -1.63 -5.40
N LYS A 15 -13.86 -2.36 -4.60
CA LYS A 15 -14.86 -1.77 -3.70
C LYS A 15 -14.26 -0.70 -2.77
N ASN A 16 -13.01 -0.88 -2.35
CA ASN A 16 -12.31 0.10 -1.52
C ASN A 16 -11.99 1.39 -2.29
N ASP A 17 -11.61 1.29 -3.57
CA ASP A 17 -11.33 2.47 -4.41
C ASP A 17 -12.61 3.28 -4.65
N LEU A 18 -13.74 2.61 -4.89
CA LEU A 18 -15.04 3.27 -5.02
C LEU A 18 -15.43 3.95 -3.70
N ASN A 19 -15.26 3.30 -2.57
CA ASN A 19 -15.54 3.87 -1.25
C ASN A 19 -14.72 5.15 -0.96
N HIS A 20 -13.52 5.29 -1.53
CA HIS A 20 -12.74 6.52 -1.38
C HIS A 20 -13.39 7.73 -2.04
N ILE A 21 -14.19 7.52 -3.07
CA ILE A 21 -14.98 8.57 -3.74
C ILE A 21 -16.35 8.72 -3.07
N GLU A 22 -17.05 7.62 -2.83
CA GLU A 22 -18.41 7.64 -2.28
C GLU A 22 -18.50 8.26 -0.89
N ARG A 23 -17.55 7.92 0.00
CA ARG A 23 -17.61 8.40 1.39
C ARG A 23 -17.56 9.91 1.51
N PRO A 24 -16.61 10.63 0.86
CA PRO A 24 -16.64 12.10 0.85
C PRO A 24 -17.92 12.70 0.28
N ILE A 25 -18.44 12.14 -0.81
CA ILE A 25 -19.67 12.61 -1.42
C ILE A 25 -20.86 12.40 -0.48
N ARG A 26 -20.99 11.23 0.13
CA ARG A 26 -22.07 10.93 1.09
C ARG A 26 -22.03 11.90 2.28
N ARG A 27 -20.83 12.21 2.79
CA ARG A 27 -20.66 13.22 3.86
C ARG A 27 -21.04 14.62 3.41
N LEU A 28 -20.62 15.02 2.21
CA LEU A 28 -20.97 16.31 1.64
C LEU A 28 -22.49 16.46 1.55
N LEU A 29 -23.19 15.46 1.02
CA LEU A 29 -24.64 15.46 0.91
C LEU A 29 -25.35 15.50 2.28
N SER A 30 -24.81 14.83 3.30
CA SER A 30 -25.38 14.87 4.66
C SER A 30 -25.26 16.25 5.32
N ILE A 31 -24.24 17.04 4.98
CA ILE A 31 -23.97 18.37 5.58
C ILE A 31 -24.58 19.51 4.80
N LEU A 32 -24.57 19.43 3.47
CA LEU A 32 -24.97 20.51 2.57
C LEU A 32 -26.30 20.26 1.85
N GLY A 33 -26.82 19.03 1.93
CA GLY A 33 -27.96 18.58 1.15
C GLY A 33 -27.59 18.20 -0.29
N ASP A 34 -28.49 17.46 -0.94
CA ASP A 34 -28.43 17.18 -2.37
C ASP A 34 -29.08 18.32 -3.15
N LYS A 35 -28.32 19.02 -3.95
CA LYS A 35 -28.77 20.19 -4.70
C LYS A 35 -28.08 20.25 -6.08
N PRO A 36 -28.61 21.04 -7.03
CA PRO A 36 -27.99 21.26 -8.32
C PRO A 36 -26.52 21.70 -8.18
N LEU A 37 -25.66 21.31 -9.12
CA LEU A 37 -24.22 21.69 -9.08
C LEU A 37 -24.02 23.20 -9.10
N SER A 38 -24.90 23.95 -9.77
CA SER A 38 -24.90 25.41 -9.82
C SER A 38 -25.10 26.08 -8.45
N ASP A 39 -25.72 25.38 -7.50
CA ASP A 39 -26.12 25.93 -6.23
C ASP A 39 -25.10 25.72 -5.12
N TYR A 40 -24.02 24.96 -5.40
CA TYR A 40 -22.89 24.86 -4.49
C TYR A 40 -21.99 26.09 -4.60
N THR A 41 -21.70 26.69 -3.45
CA THR A 41 -20.91 27.92 -3.36
C THR A 41 -19.53 27.67 -2.72
N ARG A 42 -18.65 28.65 -2.83
CA ARG A 42 -17.37 28.63 -2.13
C ARG A 42 -17.53 28.57 -0.61
N THR A 43 -18.58 29.16 -0.08
CA THR A 43 -18.95 29.08 1.35
C THR A 43 -19.30 27.65 1.73
N ASP A 44 -20.07 26.95 0.90
CA ASP A 44 -20.37 25.53 1.11
C ASP A 44 -19.10 24.66 1.12
N ALA A 45 -18.20 24.90 0.18
CA ALA A 45 -16.93 24.15 0.11
C ALA A 45 -16.08 24.35 1.36
N ASN A 46 -15.99 25.59 1.88
CA ASN A 46 -15.29 25.87 3.13
C ASN A 46 -16.03 25.25 4.33
N LYS A 47 -17.36 25.36 4.42
CA LYS A 47 -18.15 24.74 5.48
C LYS A 47 -17.92 23.22 5.54
N PHE A 48 -17.96 22.54 4.41
CA PHE A 48 -17.70 21.10 4.36
C PHE A 48 -16.24 20.75 4.75
N LYS A 49 -15.25 21.52 4.25
CA LYS A 49 -13.85 21.34 4.62
C LYS A 49 -13.62 21.50 6.12
N ASP A 50 -14.22 22.54 6.72
CA ASP A 50 -14.06 22.83 8.14
C ASP A 50 -14.77 21.77 9.00
N TRP A 51 -15.92 21.29 8.57
CA TRP A 51 -16.59 20.14 9.19
C TRP A 51 -15.71 18.89 9.20
N LEU A 52 -14.99 18.58 8.10
CA LEU A 52 -14.06 17.45 8.04
C LEU A 52 -12.89 17.58 9.04
N TYR A 53 -12.50 18.79 9.41
CA TYR A 53 -11.46 19.04 10.40
C TYR A 53 -11.94 18.92 11.84
N ASP A 54 -13.13 19.35 12.14
CA ASP A 54 -13.56 19.65 13.50
C ASP A 54 -14.67 18.73 14.00
N GLU A 55 -15.47 18.17 13.09
CA GLU A 55 -16.58 17.31 13.46
C GLU A 55 -16.18 15.84 13.60
N THR A 56 -16.63 15.25 14.69
CA THR A 56 -16.67 13.81 14.89
C THR A 56 -18.06 13.31 14.52
N ASP A 57 -18.21 12.73 13.35
CA ASP A 57 -19.38 11.91 13.06
C ASP A 57 -19.18 10.54 13.67
N HIS A 58 -19.87 10.27 14.78
CA HIS A 58 -19.79 9.00 15.51
C HIS A 58 -20.19 7.79 14.64
N ALA A 59 -20.99 7.99 13.60
CA ALA A 59 -21.37 6.94 12.65
C ALA A 59 -20.33 6.72 11.54
N LEU A 60 -19.60 7.76 11.14
CA LEU A 60 -18.70 7.75 9.99
C LEU A 60 -17.20 7.94 10.35
N ASN A 61 -16.90 8.64 11.45
CA ASN A 61 -15.55 8.88 11.95
C ASN A 61 -15.52 8.98 13.47
N LYS A 62 -14.56 8.29 14.08
CA LYS A 62 -14.33 8.35 15.53
C LYS A 62 -13.42 9.50 15.98
N SER A 63 -12.91 10.31 15.04
CA SER A 63 -11.98 11.42 15.32
C SER A 63 -11.88 12.38 14.13
N PRO A 64 -11.50 13.65 14.37
CA PRO A 64 -11.22 14.63 13.31
C PRO A 64 -10.22 14.08 12.28
N LEU A 65 -10.39 14.49 11.02
CA LEU A 65 -9.52 14.03 9.95
C LEU A 65 -8.20 14.81 9.95
N SER A 66 -7.10 14.12 9.63
CA SER A 66 -5.82 14.78 9.32
C SER A 66 -5.93 15.64 8.06
N THR A 67 -5.11 16.68 7.94
CA THR A 67 -5.09 17.56 6.75
C THR A 67 -4.93 16.77 5.44
N SER A 68 -4.09 15.75 5.42
CA SER A 68 -3.93 14.89 4.25
C SER A 68 -5.21 14.10 3.91
N SER A 69 -5.99 13.68 4.90
CA SER A 69 -7.28 13.01 4.71
C SER A 69 -8.37 13.98 4.26
N VAL A 70 -8.40 15.20 4.84
CA VAL A 70 -9.30 16.27 4.40
C VAL A 70 -9.02 16.62 2.94
N LYS A 71 -7.75 16.88 2.58
CA LYS A 71 -7.37 17.18 1.20
C LYS A 71 -7.83 16.07 0.25
N ARG A 72 -7.57 14.80 0.56
CA ARG A 72 -8.01 13.67 -0.26
C ARG A 72 -9.54 13.62 -0.42
N SER A 73 -10.29 13.91 0.63
CA SER A 73 -11.75 13.97 0.58
C SER A 73 -12.23 15.10 -0.33
N MET A 74 -11.61 16.26 -0.23
CA MET A 74 -11.93 17.42 -1.08
C MET A 74 -11.53 17.19 -2.55
N ASP A 75 -10.38 16.53 -2.80
CA ASP A 75 -9.93 16.14 -4.14
C ASP A 75 -10.93 15.18 -4.80
N SER A 76 -11.54 14.26 -4.02
CA SER A 76 -12.60 13.38 -4.50
C SER A 76 -13.84 14.15 -4.92
N VAL A 77 -14.30 15.12 -4.10
CA VAL A 77 -15.45 15.99 -4.42
C VAL A 77 -15.14 16.82 -5.67
N ASN A 78 -13.96 17.43 -5.71
CA ASN A 78 -13.48 18.23 -6.85
C ASN A 78 -13.48 17.41 -8.15
N SER A 79 -13.01 16.17 -8.11
CA SER A 79 -12.99 15.27 -9.27
C SER A 79 -14.40 14.95 -9.79
N VAL A 80 -15.34 14.62 -8.87
CA VAL A 80 -16.72 14.31 -9.25
C VAL A 80 -17.44 15.54 -9.82
N PHE A 81 -17.20 16.73 -9.24
CA PHE A 81 -17.77 17.98 -9.74
C PHE A 81 -17.24 18.32 -11.15
N ASN A 82 -15.92 18.27 -11.33
CA ASN A 82 -15.30 18.58 -12.62
C ASN A 82 -15.77 17.64 -13.71
N LEU A 83 -15.84 16.33 -13.43
CA LEU A 83 -16.33 15.36 -14.40
C LEU A 83 -17.77 15.67 -14.83
N ALA A 84 -18.67 15.90 -13.89
CA ALA A 84 -20.06 16.21 -14.21
C ALA A 84 -20.20 17.56 -14.96
N ASN A 85 -19.42 18.57 -14.56
CA ASN A 85 -19.39 19.87 -15.23
C ASN A 85 -18.92 19.74 -16.69
N GLN A 86 -17.91 18.93 -16.93
CA GLN A 86 -17.37 18.68 -18.28
C GLN A 86 -18.34 17.88 -19.13
N GLU A 87 -18.81 16.73 -18.66
CA GLU A 87 -19.66 15.82 -19.43
C GLU A 87 -21.03 16.42 -19.80
N HIS A 88 -21.56 17.28 -18.91
CA HIS A 88 -22.83 17.98 -19.17
C HIS A 88 -22.64 19.40 -19.73
N SER A 89 -21.39 19.80 -20.06
CA SER A 89 -21.07 21.12 -20.62
C SER A 89 -21.67 22.30 -19.84
N LEU A 90 -21.69 22.20 -18.50
CA LEU A 90 -22.40 23.15 -17.64
C LEU A 90 -21.69 24.51 -17.54
N LYS A 91 -20.39 24.58 -17.82
CA LYS A 91 -19.56 25.81 -17.77
C LYS A 91 -19.59 26.50 -16.39
N LEU A 92 -19.67 25.72 -15.30
CA LEU A 92 -19.70 26.22 -13.94
C LEU A 92 -18.28 26.37 -13.37
N ASP A 93 -18.06 27.44 -12.59
CA ASP A 93 -16.89 27.55 -11.75
C ASP A 93 -16.98 26.53 -10.61
N ASN A 94 -15.91 25.73 -10.45
CA ASN A 94 -15.90 24.71 -9.41
C ASN A 94 -15.57 25.31 -8.04
N PRO A 95 -16.50 25.38 -7.10
CA PRO A 95 -16.27 25.98 -5.79
C PRO A 95 -15.33 25.17 -4.89
N PHE A 96 -15.09 23.89 -5.20
CA PHE A 96 -14.21 22.99 -4.47
C PHE A 96 -12.74 23.03 -4.97
N ALA A 97 -12.47 23.74 -6.06
CA ALA A 97 -11.13 23.91 -6.59
C ALA A 97 -10.31 24.93 -5.79
N GLY A 98 -8.98 24.78 -5.74
CA GLY A 98 -8.06 25.79 -5.18
C GLY A 98 -8.31 26.16 -3.71
N LEU A 99 -8.77 25.22 -2.90
CA LEU A 99 -8.97 25.45 -1.46
C LEU A 99 -7.64 25.52 -0.69
N ARG A 100 -7.59 26.37 0.32
CA ARG A 100 -6.46 26.41 1.27
C ARG A 100 -6.72 25.43 2.40
N TYR A 101 -5.66 24.72 2.83
CA TYR A 101 -5.70 23.73 3.90
C TYR A 101 -4.84 24.17 5.08
N ARG A 102 -5.13 23.64 6.28
CA ARG A 102 -4.30 23.83 7.47
C ARG A 102 -2.89 23.28 7.18
N LYS A 103 -1.85 23.97 7.66
CA LYS A 103 -0.49 23.43 7.60
C LYS A 103 -0.44 22.15 8.44
N GLN A 104 0.25 21.15 7.95
CA GLN A 104 0.50 19.91 8.68
C GLN A 104 1.95 19.52 8.45
N GLU A 105 2.67 19.32 9.53
CA GLU A 105 3.98 18.70 9.44
C GLU A 105 3.86 17.28 8.89
N PRO A 106 4.72 16.89 7.94
CA PRO A 106 4.75 15.54 7.43
C PRO A 106 4.96 14.55 8.58
N LYS A 107 4.07 13.61 8.74
CA LYS A 107 4.28 12.52 9.69
C LYS A 107 5.30 11.56 9.09
N GLU A 108 6.55 11.70 9.48
CA GLU A 108 7.59 10.78 9.07
C GLU A 108 7.27 9.37 9.59
N ARG A 109 7.46 8.40 8.72
CA ARG A 109 7.44 6.98 9.08
C ARG A 109 8.88 6.50 9.03
N PRO A 110 9.56 6.41 10.17
CA PRO A 110 10.97 6.08 10.19
C PRO A 110 11.21 4.66 9.67
N ALA A 111 12.38 4.45 9.08
CA ALA A 111 12.91 3.12 8.85
C ALA A 111 13.09 2.40 10.20
N ILE A 112 12.90 1.08 10.20
CA ILE A 112 13.14 0.28 11.41
C ILE A 112 14.66 0.10 11.55
N PRO A 113 15.26 0.46 12.70
CA PRO A 113 16.67 0.21 12.98
C PRO A 113 17.05 -1.28 12.89
N VAL A 114 18.29 -1.55 12.52
CA VAL A 114 18.78 -2.93 12.31
C VAL A 114 18.63 -3.80 13.53
N GLU A 115 18.88 -3.27 14.72
CA GLU A 115 18.70 -3.96 16.00
C GLU A 115 17.26 -4.40 16.25
N HIS A 116 16.28 -3.57 15.90
CA HIS A 116 14.87 -3.93 16.01
C HIS A 116 14.43 -4.91 14.92
N ILE A 117 15.06 -4.85 13.73
CA ILE A 117 14.82 -5.86 12.70
C ILE A 117 15.31 -7.23 13.18
N ALA A 118 16.54 -7.32 13.69
CA ALA A 118 17.10 -8.55 14.24
C ALA A 118 16.25 -9.12 15.38
N GLN A 119 15.80 -8.25 16.29
CA GLN A 119 14.87 -8.63 17.37
C GLN A 119 13.58 -9.25 16.83
N ILE A 120 12.91 -8.59 15.89
CA ILE A 120 11.67 -9.08 15.29
C ILE A 120 11.90 -10.39 14.53
N GLN A 121 12.99 -10.51 13.78
CA GLN A 121 13.33 -11.72 13.03
C GLN A 121 13.54 -12.92 13.97
N GLY A 122 14.27 -12.74 15.07
CA GLY A 122 14.46 -13.77 16.09
C GLY A 122 13.13 -14.20 16.74
N LEU A 123 12.25 -13.24 17.04
CA LEU A 123 10.92 -13.56 17.55
C LEU A 123 10.06 -14.28 16.50
N CYS A 124 10.14 -13.89 15.22
CA CYS A 124 9.43 -14.60 14.16
C CYS A 124 9.84 -16.07 14.07
N GLN A 125 11.14 -16.36 14.14
CA GLN A 125 11.65 -17.73 14.14
C GLN A 125 11.24 -18.51 15.41
N LYS A 126 11.19 -17.84 16.55
CA LYS A 126 10.78 -18.46 17.84
C LYS A 126 9.30 -18.86 17.84
N PHE A 127 8.42 -17.99 17.34
CA PHE A 127 6.97 -18.26 17.31
C PHE A 127 6.54 -19.18 16.17
N ASP A 128 7.23 -19.14 15.04
CA ASP A 128 7.14 -20.06 13.89
C ASP A 128 5.70 -20.33 13.40
N ASP A 129 4.94 -19.26 13.09
CA ASP A 129 3.59 -19.33 12.56
C ASP A 129 3.37 -18.43 11.32
N ASP A 130 2.20 -18.54 10.69
CA ASP A 130 1.86 -17.86 9.43
C ASP A 130 1.98 -16.32 9.52
N MET A 131 1.63 -15.73 10.68
CA MET A 131 1.76 -14.29 10.86
C MET A 131 3.23 -13.86 10.91
N ARG A 132 4.07 -14.63 11.59
CA ARG A 132 5.51 -14.34 11.76
C ARG A 132 6.27 -14.64 10.49
N TRP A 133 5.90 -15.67 9.74
CA TRP A 133 6.48 -15.91 8.41
C TRP A 133 6.21 -14.72 7.46
N LEU A 134 5.01 -14.12 7.51
CA LEU A 134 4.71 -12.95 6.67
C LEU A 134 5.56 -11.73 7.06
N ILE A 135 5.76 -11.48 8.38
CA ILE A 135 6.65 -10.40 8.85
C ILE A 135 8.10 -10.66 8.42
N ALA A 136 8.60 -11.87 8.67
CA ALA A 136 9.95 -12.29 8.32
C ALA A 136 10.22 -12.19 6.80
N LEU A 137 9.26 -12.60 5.98
CA LEU A 137 9.35 -12.46 4.53
C LEU A 137 9.52 -10.99 4.12
N ILE A 138 8.73 -10.08 4.71
CA ILE A 138 8.79 -8.65 4.39
C ILE A 138 10.09 -8.02 4.89
N SER A 139 10.65 -8.48 6.02
CA SER A 139 11.81 -7.87 6.66
C SER A 139 13.07 -7.91 5.80
N ASP A 140 13.28 -8.98 5.03
CA ASP A 140 14.45 -9.16 4.15
C ASP A 140 14.13 -9.11 2.65
N THR A 141 12.87 -8.82 2.27
CA THR A 141 12.52 -8.57 0.85
C THR A 141 12.12 -7.12 0.58
N GLY A 142 11.65 -6.39 1.61
CA GLY A 142 11.09 -5.06 1.44
C GLY A 142 9.80 -5.03 0.59
N LEU A 143 9.11 -6.17 0.41
CA LEU A 143 7.83 -6.26 -0.29
C LEU A 143 6.77 -5.38 0.36
N ARG A 144 5.82 -4.86 -0.45
CA ARG A 144 4.61 -4.25 0.12
C ARG A 144 3.77 -5.34 0.76
N LEU A 145 3.10 -5.00 1.87
CA LEU A 145 2.26 -5.97 2.58
C LEU A 145 1.25 -6.68 1.68
N GLY A 146 0.59 -5.95 0.78
CA GLY A 146 -0.36 -6.55 -0.15
C GLY A 146 0.30 -7.49 -1.17
N GLU A 147 1.54 -7.19 -1.57
CA GLU A 147 2.33 -8.06 -2.44
C GLU A 147 2.68 -9.38 -1.72
N ALA A 148 3.20 -9.28 -0.49
CA ALA A 148 3.62 -10.44 0.29
C ALA A 148 2.43 -11.29 0.77
N ALA A 149 1.38 -10.66 1.32
CA ALA A 149 0.20 -11.36 1.82
C ALA A 149 -0.58 -12.10 0.72
N GLY A 150 -0.56 -11.57 -0.51
CA GLY A 150 -1.25 -12.17 -1.67
C GLY A 150 -0.36 -13.09 -2.52
N LEU A 151 0.77 -13.60 -1.99
CA LEU A 151 1.59 -14.56 -2.72
C LEU A 151 0.89 -15.91 -2.83
N GLU A 152 0.89 -16.47 -4.03
CA GLU A 152 0.47 -17.82 -4.33
C GLU A 152 1.69 -18.73 -4.46
N ARG A 153 1.47 -20.05 -4.40
CA ARG A 153 2.56 -21.06 -4.57
C ARG A 153 3.31 -20.87 -5.89
N SER A 154 2.60 -20.56 -6.97
CA SER A 154 3.16 -20.28 -8.30
C SER A 154 4.11 -19.08 -8.34
N HIS A 155 4.03 -18.20 -7.35
CA HIS A 155 4.90 -17.03 -7.24
C HIS A 155 6.18 -17.26 -6.45
N VAL A 156 6.45 -18.49 -6.00
CA VAL A 156 7.64 -18.81 -5.20
C VAL A 156 8.40 -19.91 -5.88
N ASP A 157 9.62 -19.59 -6.34
CA ASP A 157 10.54 -20.57 -6.89
C ASP A 157 11.74 -20.76 -5.94
N LEU A 158 11.71 -21.86 -5.19
CA LEU A 158 12.77 -22.26 -4.28
C LEU A 158 13.75 -23.25 -4.93
N SER A 159 13.42 -23.76 -6.13
CA SER A 159 14.23 -24.73 -6.87
C SER A 159 15.23 -24.06 -7.82
N ALA A 160 15.01 -22.79 -8.15
CA ALA A 160 15.92 -22.01 -8.98
C ALA A 160 17.30 -21.85 -8.31
N GLU A 161 18.36 -21.65 -9.10
CA GLU A 161 19.71 -21.35 -8.61
C GLU A 161 19.70 -20.16 -7.63
N VAL A 162 18.88 -19.15 -7.90
CA VAL A 162 18.55 -18.07 -6.98
C VAL A 162 17.10 -18.21 -6.54
N PRO A 163 16.83 -18.71 -5.32
CA PRO A 163 15.47 -18.73 -4.78
C PRO A 163 14.85 -17.33 -4.77
N HIS A 164 13.61 -17.21 -5.25
CA HIS A 164 13.00 -15.89 -5.40
C HIS A 164 11.46 -15.94 -5.35
N VAL A 165 10.87 -14.77 -5.15
CA VAL A 165 9.44 -14.56 -5.34
C VAL A 165 9.17 -13.71 -6.58
N ILE A 166 8.05 -13.99 -7.24
CA ILE A 166 7.56 -13.28 -8.41
C ILE A 166 6.43 -12.35 -7.95
N VAL A 167 6.60 -11.06 -8.13
CA VAL A 167 5.57 -10.05 -7.88
C VAL A 167 4.96 -9.68 -9.21
N GLU A 168 3.72 -10.10 -9.41
CA GLU A 168 2.95 -9.76 -10.61
C GLU A 168 1.46 -9.57 -10.29
N GLU A 169 0.71 -9.05 -11.24
CA GLU A 169 -0.73 -8.88 -11.11
C GLU A 169 -1.42 -10.23 -11.24
N THR A 170 -2.43 -10.46 -10.40
CA THR A 170 -3.28 -11.66 -10.42
C THR A 170 -4.73 -11.25 -10.27
N ASP A 171 -5.65 -12.16 -10.47
CA ASP A 171 -7.09 -11.92 -10.25
C ASP A 171 -7.39 -11.48 -8.80
N SER A 172 -6.60 -11.99 -7.85
CA SER A 172 -6.73 -11.69 -6.41
C SER A 172 -5.98 -10.43 -5.95
N ARG A 173 -5.03 -9.96 -6.75
CA ARG A 173 -4.09 -8.89 -6.37
C ARG A 173 -3.74 -7.99 -7.54
N ARG A 174 -4.15 -6.71 -7.45
CA ARG A 174 -3.67 -5.66 -8.34
C ARG A 174 -2.35 -5.09 -7.87
N LEU A 175 -1.50 -4.73 -8.81
CA LEU A 175 -0.28 -3.98 -8.53
C LEU A 175 -0.59 -2.48 -8.51
N LYS A 176 0.07 -1.76 -7.60
CA LYS A 176 -0.07 -0.30 -7.49
C LYS A 176 0.38 0.44 -8.75
N THR A 177 1.39 -0.10 -9.44
CA THR A 177 1.97 0.45 -10.68
C THR A 177 2.46 -0.68 -11.58
N LYS A 178 2.53 -0.45 -12.89
CA LYS A 178 3.10 -1.43 -13.85
C LYS A 178 4.56 -1.80 -13.52
N THR A 179 5.34 -0.88 -12.96
CA THR A 179 6.73 -1.11 -12.51
C THR A 179 6.84 -2.00 -11.29
N SER A 180 5.72 -2.38 -10.67
CA SER A 180 5.73 -3.29 -9.51
C SER A 180 6.00 -4.74 -9.92
N LYS A 181 5.80 -5.15 -11.20
CA LYS A 181 6.12 -6.50 -11.67
C LYS A 181 7.63 -6.71 -11.63
N ARG A 182 8.06 -7.71 -10.86
CA ARG A 182 9.50 -8.00 -10.63
C ARG A 182 9.72 -9.34 -9.98
N ARG A 183 10.95 -9.81 -10.02
CA ARG A 183 11.45 -10.94 -9.21
C ARG A 183 12.27 -10.40 -8.06
N VAL A 184 12.06 -10.92 -6.86
CA VAL A 184 12.81 -10.51 -5.65
C VAL A 184 13.51 -11.74 -5.06
N PRO A 185 14.84 -11.76 -5.01
CA PRO A 185 15.58 -12.83 -4.39
C PRO A 185 15.20 -13.03 -2.93
N LEU A 186 15.17 -14.29 -2.49
CA LEU A 186 14.94 -14.66 -1.11
C LEU A 186 16.28 -14.88 -0.41
N VAL A 187 16.53 -14.12 0.65
CA VAL A 187 17.75 -14.19 1.46
C VAL A 187 17.40 -14.25 2.94
N GLY A 188 18.35 -14.62 3.80
CA GLY A 188 18.22 -14.56 5.25
C GLY A 188 16.93 -15.19 5.77
N VAL A 189 16.26 -14.47 6.68
CA VAL A 189 15.05 -14.94 7.33
C VAL A 189 13.85 -14.99 6.35
N ALA A 190 13.88 -14.21 5.27
CA ALA A 190 12.82 -14.28 4.25
C ALA A 190 12.84 -15.61 3.49
N LEU A 191 14.00 -16.20 3.24
CA LEU A 191 14.11 -17.53 2.61
C LEU A 191 13.55 -18.63 3.54
N TRP A 192 13.88 -18.57 4.83
CA TRP A 192 13.31 -19.46 5.83
C TRP A 192 11.76 -19.34 5.88
N ALA A 193 11.24 -18.12 5.95
CA ALA A 193 9.81 -17.86 6.01
C ALA A 193 9.06 -18.34 4.75
N ALA A 194 9.65 -18.14 3.58
CA ALA A 194 9.07 -18.60 2.32
C ALA A 194 8.98 -20.13 2.25
N ARG A 195 10.00 -20.85 2.74
CA ARG A 195 9.99 -22.32 2.85
C ARG A 195 8.88 -22.81 3.76
N LYS A 196 8.77 -22.23 4.97
CA LYS A 196 7.71 -22.57 5.94
C LYS A 196 6.31 -22.30 5.39
N ALA A 197 6.09 -21.14 4.80
CA ALA A 197 4.80 -20.78 4.24
C ALA A 197 4.42 -21.67 3.05
N LEU A 198 5.39 -22.01 2.17
CA LEU A 198 5.16 -22.92 1.05
C LEU A 198 4.83 -24.34 1.52
N GLU A 199 5.58 -24.87 2.48
CA GLU A 199 5.31 -26.18 3.09
C GLU A 199 3.92 -26.23 3.70
N ALA A 200 3.56 -25.26 4.55
CA ALA A 200 2.24 -25.17 5.15
C ALA A 200 1.12 -25.05 4.11
N SER A 201 1.34 -24.32 3.02
CA SER A 201 0.36 -24.19 1.93
C SER A 201 0.14 -25.50 1.18
N LEU A 202 1.17 -26.31 1.01
CA LEU A 202 1.08 -27.65 0.42
C LEU A 202 0.32 -28.60 1.33
N GLN A 203 0.66 -28.63 2.61
CA GLN A 203 -0.03 -29.47 3.62
C GLN A 203 -1.51 -29.15 3.75
N ASN A 204 -1.87 -27.87 3.68
CA ASN A 204 -3.26 -27.42 3.79
C ASN A 204 -3.99 -27.32 2.44
N ASN A 205 -3.38 -27.78 1.36
CA ASN A 205 -3.92 -27.77 -0.01
C ASN A 205 -4.52 -26.41 -0.43
N THR A 206 -3.82 -25.31 -0.11
CA THR A 206 -4.20 -23.96 -0.50
C THR A 206 -3.26 -23.42 -1.58
N SER A 207 -3.78 -22.61 -2.52
CA SER A 207 -2.97 -21.93 -3.52
C SER A 207 -2.17 -20.77 -2.92
N PHE A 208 -2.62 -20.15 -1.82
CA PHE A 208 -1.98 -19.02 -1.19
C PHE A 208 -0.99 -19.43 -0.11
N LEU A 209 0.14 -18.72 0.00
CA LEU A 209 1.08 -18.89 1.11
C LEU A 209 0.48 -18.44 2.44
N PHE A 210 -0.39 -17.44 2.41
CA PHE A 210 -1.01 -16.83 3.60
C PHE A 210 -2.54 -16.83 3.47
N PRO A 211 -3.21 -18.01 3.52
CA PRO A 211 -4.66 -18.13 3.27
C PRO A 211 -5.51 -17.36 4.27
N ARG A 212 -4.99 -17.07 5.47
CA ARG A 212 -5.64 -16.22 6.48
C ARG A 212 -6.12 -14.88 5.93
N TYR A 213 -5.37 -14.31 4.99
CA TYR A 213 -5.61 -12.98 4.41
C TYR A 213 -6.23 -13.01 3.03
N ASN A 214 -6.46 -14.19 2.48
CA ASN A 214 -6.94 -14.38 1.12
C ASN A 214 -8.27 -15.15 1.12
N LYS A 215 -9.37 -14.42 0.96
CA LYS A 215 -10.72 -14.99 0.89
C LYS A 215 -11.42 -14.48 -0.36
N GLN A 216 -12.21 -15.36 -1.02
CA GLN A 216 -13.05 -15.00 -2.17
C GLN A 216 -12.30 -14.20 -3.26
N ALA A 217 -11.14 -14.69 -3.66
CA ALA A 217 -10.31 -14.10 -4.71
C ALA A 217 -9.88 -12.63 -4.44
N SER A 218 -9.72 -12.23 -3.18
CA SER A 218 -9.16 -10.93 -2.82
C SER A 218 -8.25 -10.99 -1.59
N THR A 219 -7.14 -10.22 -1.64
CA THR A 219 -6.19 -10.10 -0.51
C THR A 219 -6.62 -9.00 0.44
N ASN A 220 -6.91 -9.34 1.70
CA ASN A 220 -7.27 -8.37 2.74
C ASN A 220 -6.03 -7.82 3.46
N SER A 221 -5.32 -6.92 2.81
CA SER A 221 -4.12 -6.25 3.36
C SER A 221 -4.43 -5.44 4.63
N ASN A 222 -5.64 -4.92 4.81
CA ASN A 222 -6.00 -4.14 5.99
C ASN A 222 -6.07 -5.02 7.24
N SER A 223 -6.66 -6.21 7.13
CA SER A 223 -6.68 -7.19 8.21
C SER A 223 -5.27 -7.61 8.59
N ALA A 224 -4.43 -7.92 7.59
CA ALA A 224 -3.01 -8.24 7.83
C ALA A 224 -2.30 -7.08 8.54
N SER A 225 -2.43 -5.85 8.03
CA SER A 225 -1.81 -4.66 8.61
C SER A 225 -2.17 -4.46 10.08
N ASN A 226 -3.44 -4.60 10.41
CA ASN A 226 -3.91 -4.41 11.79
C ASN A 226 -3.32 -5.45 12.74
N GLY A 227 -3.38 -6.73 12.38
CA GLY A 227 -2.87 -7.81 13.23
C GLY A 227 -1.34 -7.75 13.41
N LEU A 228 -0.61 -7.60 12.29
CA LEU A 228 0.86 -7.61 12.31
C LEU A 228 1.42 -6.37 13.03
N ASN A 229 0.89 -5.17 12.78
CA ASN A 229 1.34 -3.97 13.47
C ASN A 229 0.96 -3.97 14.96
N LYS A 230 -0.18 -4.58 15.35
CA LYS A 230 -0.52 -4.75 16.76
C LYS A 230 0.55 -5.58 17.46
N TRP A 231 0.90 -6.73 16.90
CA TRP A 231 1.95 -7.59 17.46
C TRP A 231 3.32 -6.90 17.50
N MET A 232 3.72 -6.19 16.42
CA MET A 232 5.00 -5.46 16.39
C MET A 232 5.11 -4.43 17.52
N LYS A 233 4.06 -3.69 17.81
CA LYS A 233 4.02 -2.67 18.88
C LYS A 233 4.21 -3.23 20.29
N GLU A 234 3.99 -4.51 20.50
CA GLU A 234 4.24 -5.20 21.77
C GLU A 234 5.73 -5.56 21.95
N HIS A 235 6.54 -5.46 20.87
CA HIS A 235 7.93 -5.93 20.87
C HIS A 235 8.96 -4.86 20.50
N ILE A 236 8.57 -3.84 19.75
CA ILE A 236 9.45 -2.70 19.36
C ILE A 236 8.68 -1.39 19.54
N PRO A 237 9.39 -0.22 19.64
CA PRO A 237 8.74 1.07 19.82
C PRO A 237 7.60 1.34 18.82
N PRO A 238 6.45 1.89 19.27
CA PRO A 238 5.19 1.93 18.52
C PRO A 238 5.20 2.83 17.28
N GLN A 239 6.20 3.70 17.12
CA GLN A 239 6.39 4.50 15.90
C GLN A 239 6.79 3.64 14.69
N TYR A 240 7.40 2.48 14.91
CA TYR A 240 7.80 1.56 13.86
C TYR A 240 6.60 0.68 13.45
N VAL A 241 6.34 0.67 12.16
CA VAL A 241 5.25 -0.11 11.57
C VAL A 241 5.80 -1.02 10.47
N LEU A 242 5.02 -2.01 10.06
CA LEU A 242 5.43 -3.00 9.06
C LEU A 242 6.02 -2.38 7.77
N HIS A 243 5.48 -1.24 7.32
CA HIS A 243 5.99 -0.54 6.15
C HIS A 243 7.43 0.02 6.37
N GLY A 244 7.84 0.21 7.62
CA GLY A 244 9.20 0.61 7.98
C GLY A 244 10.28 -0.38 7.54
N PHE A 245 9.97 -1.68 7.43
CA PHE A 245 10.91 -2.65 6.84
C PHE A 245 11.29 -2.31 5.40
N ARG A 246 10.34 -1.80 4.62
CA ARG A 246 10.59 -1.38 3.25
C ARG A 246 11.48 -0.14 3.17
N HIS A 247 11.33 0.80 4.10
CA HIS A 247 12.25 1.94 4.24
C HIS A 247 13.63 1.45 4.66
N ALA A 248 13.70 0.59 5.68
CA ALA A 248 14.96 0.01 6.16
C ALA A 248 15.68 -0.81 5.06
N MET A 249 14.96 -1.54 4.23
CA MET A 249 15.57 -2.26 3.09
C MET A 249 16.26 -1.29 2.13
N ARG A 250 15.64 -0.14 1.83
CA ARG A 250 16.24 0.87 0.97
C ARG A 250 17.52 1.45 1.57
N ASP A 251 17.50 1.71 2.88
CA ASP A 251 18.65 2.25 3.59
C ASP A 251 19.77 1.21 3.68
N ARG A 252 19.47 -0.04 4.04
CA ARG A 252 20.46 -1.15 4.03
C ARG A 252 21.12 -1.36 2.65
N LEU A 253 20.34 -1.24 1.57
CA LEU A 253 20.88 -1.33 0.21
C LEU A 253 21.83 -0.15 -0.11
N ARG A 254 21.53 1.05 0.40
CA ARG A 254 22.44 2.21 0.25
C ARG A 254 23.76 2.01 0.99
N GLU A 255 23.72 1.47 2.20
CA GLU A 255 24.90 1.19 3.01
C GLU A 255 25.89 0.20 2.37
N VAL A 256 25.43 -0.60 1.42
CA VAL A 256 26.28 -1.54 0.67
C VAL A 256 26.58 -1.07 -0.76
N ASP A 257 26.45 0.21 -1.02
CA ASP A 257 26.68 0.85 -2.33
C ASP A 257 25.89 0.18 -3.47
N CYS A 258 24.64 -0.22 -3.21
CA CYS A 258 23.78 -0.79 -4.24
C CYS A 258 23.42 0.28 -5.27
N PRO A 259 23.65 0.05 -6.57
CA PRO A 259 23.25 0.99 -7.61
C PRO A 259 21.76 1.31 -7.57
N GLN A 260 21.40 2.56 -7.88
CA GLN A 260 20.02 3.04 -7.78
C GLN A 260 19.04 2.24 -8.65
N ASP A 261 19.46 1.82 -9.85
CA ASP A 261 18.68 0.98 -10.75
C ASP A 261 18.34 -0.38 -10.13
N VAL A 262 19.34 -1.02 -9.49
CA VAL A 262 19.19 -2.30 -8.79
C VAL A 262 18.28 -2.15 -7.56
N MET A 263 18.46 -1.08 -6.76
CA MET A 263 17.56 -0.79 -5.64
C MET A 263 16.12 -0.64 -6.10
N ASP A 264 15.90 0.15 -7.15
CA ASP A 264 14.55 0.42 -7.67
C ASP A 264 13.90 -0.85 -8.22
N GLU A 265 14.68 -1.76 -8.83
CA GLU A 265 14.20 -3.06 -9.28
C GLU A 265 13.84 -3.98 -8.10
N ILE A 266 14.69 -4.11 -7.08
CA ILE A 266 14.40 -4.91 -5.88
C ILE A 266 13.11 -4.42 -5.22
N GLY A 267 13.05 -3.13 -4.95
CA GLY A 267 11.91 -2.54 -4.24
C GLY A 267 10.65 -2.35 -5.09
N GLY A 268 10.75 -2.33 -6.41
CA GLY A 268 9.65 -1.87 -7.29
C GLY A 268 9.32 -0.41 -6.97
N TRP A 269 10.36 0.44 -6.82
CA TRP A 269 10.22 1.88 -6.73
C TRP A 269 10.14 2.50 -8.13
N SER A 270 9.63 3.72 -8.22
CA SER A 270 9.52 4.41 -9.49
C SER A 270 10.91 4.70 -10.05
N LYS A 271 11.13 4.39 -11.32
CA LYS A 271 12.37 4.70 -12.03
C LYS A 271 12.54 6.21 -12.10
N SER A 272 13.72 6.71 -11.76
CA SER A 272 14.00 8.16 -11.69
C SER A 272 14.35 8.77 -13.04
N SER A 273 14.69 7.95 -14.05
CA SER A 273 15.04 8.45 -15.40
C SER A 273 14.43 7.60 -16.51
N VAL A 274 14.24 8.22 -17.68
CA VAL A 274 13.76 7.54 -18.89
C VAL A 274 14.75 6.45 -19.32
N GLY A 275 16.06 6.66 -19.14
CA GLY A 275 17.10 5.68 -19.48
C GLY A 275 16.96 4.34 -18.75
N GLN A 276 16.41 4.34 -17.51
CA GLN A 276 16.14 3.11 -16.75
C GLN A 276 14.96 2.29 -17.32
N THR A 277 14.19 2.83 -18.26
CA THR A 277 13.09 2.10 -18.91
C THR A 277 13.56 1.25 -20.09
N TYR A 278 14.76 1.48 -20.59
CA TYR A 278 15.35 0.70 -21.66
C TYR A 278 16.13 -0.50 -21.10
N GLY A 279 16.04 -1.65 -21.80
CA GLY A 279 16.72 -2.88 -21.42
C GLY A 279 15.84 -3.89 -20.67
N GLN A 280 16.39 -5.08 -20.45
CA GLN A 280 15.70 -6.20 -19.81
C GLN A 280 15.78 -6.18 -18.27
N GLY A 281 16.35 -5.11 -17.68
CA GLY A 281 16.60 -5.03 -16.25
C GLY A 281 17.83 -5.84 -15.80
N SER A 282 18.03 -5.90 -14.47
CA SER A 282 19.14 -6.64 -13.88
C SER A 282 18.86 -8.15 -13.84
N SER A 283 19.90 -8.97 -14.00
CA SER A 283 19.77 -10.41 -13.79
C SER A 283 19.44 -10.72 -12.31
N LEU A 284 18.81 -11.87 -12.08
CA LEU A 284 18.43 -12.28 -10.73
C LEU A 284 19.65 -12.47 -9.82
N GLU A 285 20.78 -12.94 -10.38
CA GLU A 285 22.07 -13.10 -9.70
C GLU A 285 22.63 -11.74 -9.27
N ARG A 286 22.48 -10.70 -10.11
CA ARG A 286 22.90 -9.33 -9.76
C ARG A 286 22.07 -8.80 -8.58
N LEU A 287 20.75 -8.96 -8.59
CA LEU A 287 19.87 -8.58 -7.48
C LEU A 287 20.25 -9.35 -6.20
N HIS A 288 20.45 -10.66 -6.30
CA HIS A 288 20.81 -11.54 -5.19
C HIS A 288 22.15 -11.17 -4.54
N ARG A 289 23.14 -10.77 -5.35
CA ARG A 289 24.45 -10.33 -4.85
C ARG A 289 24.34 -9.17 -3.86
N TYR A 290 23.48 -8.19 -4.15
CA TYR A 290 23.25 -7.05 -3.24
C TYR A 290 22.36 -7.43 -2.06
N MET A 291 21.33 -8.23 -2.29
CA MET A 291 20.45 -8.66 -1.20
C MET A 291 21.16 -9.54 -0.17
N LYS A 292 22.13 -10.37 -0.57
CA LYS A 292 22.95 -11.12 0.41
C LYS A 292 23.78 -10.24 1.32
N LYS A 293 24.20 -9.06 0.87
CA LYS A 293 25.01 -8.14 1.68
C LYS A 293 24.20 -7.43 2.77
N VAL A 294 22.87 -7.40 2.66
CA VAL A 294 21.97 -6.70 3.58
C VAL A 294 21.24 -7.63 4.55
N VAL A 295 21.58 -8.92 4.58
CA VAL A 295 21.07 -9.87 5.57
C VAL A 295 21.58 -9.48 6.96
N ILE A 296 20.73 -9.61 7.98
CA ILE A 296 21.01 -9.28 9.37
C ILE A 296 21.25 -10.57 10.16
#